data_5658605f26b91fad6b267ceae7919894
#
_entry.id   5658605f26b91fad6b267ceae7919894
#
_cell.length_a   1.000
_cell.length_b   1.000
_cell.length_c   1.000
_cell.angle_alpha   90.00
_cell.angle_beta   90.00
_cell.angle_gamma   90.00
#
_symmetry.space_group_name_H-M   'P 1'
#
loop_
_entity.id
_entity.type
_entity.pdbx_description
1 polymer ?
#
loop_
_entity_poly.entity_id
_entity_poly.type
_entity_poly.pdbx_seq_one_letter_code
_entity_poly.pdbx_strand_id
1 'polypeptide(L)' 'MGNVKELENVTVIKDFGIIGDGNWKYHLTLCSWFGRDPKYDLRAWNDDMTKYGKGVTLSLEELLDLSNLINEVLEEE' A
#
# COMPACT_ATOMS: atom_id res chain seq x y z
N MET A 1 -2.29 -10.13 -14.24
CA MET A 1 -3.06 -9.96 -13.79
C MET A 1 -3.54 -8.96 -13.14
N GLY A 2 -4.31 -8.51 -13.25
CA GLY A 2 -4.75 -7.31 -12.80
C GLY A 2 -5.19 -7.38 -11.38
N ASN A 3 -4.75 -6.49 -10.65
CA ASN A 3 -5.10 -6.42 -9.26
C ASN A 3 -6.01 -5.23 -9.02
N VAL A 4 -6.72 -4.81 -10.06
CA VAL A 4 -7.59 -3.65 -9.95
C VAL A 4 -8.79 -4.02 -9.10
N LYS A 5 -9.08 -3.18 -8.11
CA LYS A 5 -10.23 -3.35 -7.26
C LYS A 5 -10.84 -2.00 -6.98
N GLU A 6 -12.10 -1.86 -7.29
CA GLU A 6 -12.81 -0.60 -7.07
C GLU A 6 -13.68 -0.68 -5.84
N LEU A 7 -13.49 0.29 -4.96
CA LEU A 7 -14.33 0.50 -3.79
C LEU A 7 -14.89 1.89 -3.87
N GLU A 8 -15.77 2.23 -2.96
CA GLU A 8 -16.47 3.52 -3.04
C GLU A 8 -15.51 4.70 -3.10
N ASN A 9 -14.48 4.69 -2.26
CA ASN A 9 -13.59 5.84 -2.13
C ASN A 9 -12.21 5.62 -2.70
N VAL A 10 -11.90 4.41 -3.15
CA VAL A 10 -10.54 4.10 -3.58
C VAL A 10 -10.56 3.04 -4.67
N THR A 11 -9.70 3.22 -5.66
CA THR A 11 -9.43 2.20 -6.67
C THR A 11 -8.03 1.69 -6.44
N VAL A 12 -7.89 0.41 -6.14
CA VAL A 12 -6.58 -0.23 -6.04
C VAL A 12 -6.18 -0.63 -7.46
N ILE A 13 -5.18 0.08 -7.99
CA ILE A 13 -4.74 -0.15 -9.37
C ILE A 13 -3.82 -1.35 -9.43
N LYS A 14 -2.94 -1.49 -8.45
CA LYS A 14 -2.02 -2.61 -8.41
C LYS A 14 -1.67 -2.91 -6.96
N ASP A 15 -1.64 -4.20 -6.64
CA ASP A 15 -1.23 -4.68 -5.32
C ASP A 15 0.15 -5.31 -5.50
N PHE A 16 1.16 -4.73 -4.86
CA PHE A 16 2.54 -5.21 -4.99
C PHE A 16 2.84 -6.36 -4.05
N GLY A 17 2.09 -6.50 -2.99
CA GLY A 17 2.30 -7.59 -2.05
C GLY A 17 1.89 -7.21 -0.65
N ILE A 18 2.03 -8.20 0.23
CA ILE A 18 1.60 -8.04 1.62
C ILE A 18 2.78 -8.19 2.56
N ILE A 19 2.62 -7.60 3.73
CA ILE A 19 3.61 -7.65 4.79
C ILE A 19 2.90 -8.20 6.03
N GLY A 20 3.51 -9.24 6.63
CA GLY A 20 2.95 -9.82 7.84
C GLY A 20 1.90 -10.86 7.56
N ASP A 21 1.22 -11.27 8.64
CA ASP A 21 0.16 -12.27 8.55
C ASP A 21 -0.98 -11.85 9.49
N GLY A 22 -1.95 -12.72 9.64
CA GLY A 22 -3.12 -12.40 10.45
C GLY A 22 -4.31 -12.01 9.60
N ASN A 23 -5.36 -11.54 10.25
CA ASN A 23 -6.60 -11.21 9.55
C ASN A 23 -6.52 -9.86 8.83
N TRP A 24 -5.69 -8.97 9.32
CA TRP A 24 -5.46 -7.67 8.70
C TRP A 24 -4.00 -7.62 8.31
N LYS A 25 -3.75 -7.57 7.01
CA LYS A 25 -2.38 -7.54 6.50
C LYS A 25 -2.11 -6.20 5.86
N TYR A 26 -0.88 -5.74 5.97
CA TYR A 26 -0.49 -4.52 5.26
C TYR A 26 -0.23 -4.87 3.81
N HIS A 27 -0.81 -4.07 2.93
CA HIS A 27 -0.57 -4.20 1.49
C HIS A 27 0.14 -2.95 1.01
N LEU A 28 1.13 -3.14 0.16
CA LEU A 28 1.73 -2.04 -0.57
C LEU A 28 1.07 -2.00 -1.94
N THR A 29 0.38 -0.92 -2.22
CA THR A 29 -0.44 -0.82 -3.42
C THR A 29 -0.21 0.50 -4.12
N LEU A 30 -0.69 0.58 -5.35
CA LEU A 30 -0.85 1.84 -6.08
C LEU A 30 -2.34 2.11 -6.11
N CYS A 31 -2.77 3.20 -5.49
CA CYS A 31 -4.19 3.50 -5.32
C CYS A 31 -4.53 4.88 -5.82
N SER A 32 -5.75 5.01 -6.32
CA SER A 32 -6.35 6.30 -6.61
C SER A 32 -7.45 6.55 -5.58
N TRP A 33 -7.24 7.53 -4.73
CA TRP A 33 -8.21 7.90 -3.71
C TRP A 33 -9.10 9.02 -4.21
N PHE A 34 -10.41 8.81 -4.13
CA PHE A 34 -11.41 9.82 -4.51
C PHE A 34 -11.19 10.31 -5.94
N GLY A 35 -10.73 9.44 -6.82
CA GLY A 35 -10.50 9.80 -8.22
C GLY A 35 -9.29 10.68 -8.47
N ARG A 36 -8.43 10.85 -7.48
CA ARG A 36 -7.23 11.66 -7.62
C ARG A 36 -6.11 10.88 -8.29
N ASP A 37 -5.03 11.58 -8.59
CA ASP A 37 -3.86 10.93 -9.19
C ASP A 37 -3.37 9.79 -8.31
N PRO A 38 -2.96 8.67 -8.91
CA PRO A 38 -2.52 7.52 -8.14
C PRO A 38 -1.30 7.82 -7.28
N LYS A 39 -1.29 7.22 -6.10
CA LYS A 39 -0.15 7.29 -5.19
C LYS A 39 0.09 5.92 -4.60
N TYR A 40 1.29 5.71 -4.10
CA TYR A 40 1.60 4.47 -3.40
C TYR A 40 0.96 4.52 -2.03
N ASP A 41 0.55 3.37 -1.53
CA ASP A 41 -0.23 3.29 -0.31
C ASP A 41 0.20 2.07 0.48
N LEU A 42 0.44 2.26 1.77
CA LEU A 42 0.77 1.18 2.67
C LEU A 42 -0.23 1.22 3.80
N ARG A 43 -1.12 0.25 3.85
CA ARG A 43 -2.14 0.19 4.90
C ARG A 43 -2.65 -1.23 5.08
N ALA A 44 -3.35 -1.43 6.19
CA ALA A 44 -3.92 -2.72 6.51
C ALA A 44 -5.22 -2.91 5.73
N TRP A 45 -5.44 -4.13 5.27
CA TRP A 45 -6.66 -4.53 4.59
C TRP A 45 -7.14 -5.85 5.19
N ASN A 46 -8.46 -6.06 5.18
CA ASN A 46 -8.99 -7.37 5.56
C ASN A 46 -8.74 -8.37 4.42
N ASP A 47 -9.08 -9.64 4.65
CA ASP A 47 -8.69 -10.72 3.75
C ASP A 47 -9.18 -10.54 2.32
N ASP A 48 -10.41 -10.08 2.14
CA ASP A 48 -10.95 -9.93 0.78
C ASP A 48 -10.83 -8.50 0.26
N MET A 49 -10.10 -7.65 0.98
CA MET A 49 -9.84 -6.26 0.58
C MET A 49 -11.12 -5.47 0.35
N THR A 50 -12.14 -5.73 1.15
CA THR A 50 -13.36 -4.93 1.12
C THR A 50 -13.35 -3.82 2.15
N LYS A 51 -12.45 -3.93 3.15
CA LYS A 51 -12.31 -2.93 4.20
C LYS A 51 -10.84 -2.65 4.43
N TYR A 52 -10.56 -1.41 4.79
CA TYR A 52 -9.18 -1.00 5.03
C TYR A 52 -9.09 -0.22 6.34
N GLY A 53 -7.91 -0.24 6.90
CA GLY A 53 -7.62 0.47 8.13
C GLY A 53 -6.74 1.68 7.88
N LYS A 54 -6.00 2.05 8.90
CA LYS A 54 -5.11 3.20 8.81
C LYS A 54 -3.89 2.87 7.98
N GLY A 55 -3.33 3.88 7.36
CA GLY A 55 -2.13 3.72 6.59
C GLY A 55 -1.62 5.06 6.12
N VAL A 56 -0.66 5.02 5.20
CA VAL A 56 -0.06 6.22 4.65
C VAL A 56 -0.04 6.14 3.14
N THR A 57 -0.18 7.31 2.50
CA THR A 57 0.00 7.41 1.06
C THR A 57 1.32 8.12 0.82
N LEU A 58 2.04 7.67 -0.19
CA LEU A 58 3.39 8.14 -0.46
C LEU A 58 3.53 8.48 -1.93
N SER A 59 4.22 9.58 -2.21
CA SER A 59 4.66 9.86 -3.56
C SER A 59 5.79 8.91 -3.91
N LEU A 60 6.17 8.89 -5.19
CA LEU A 60 7.33 8.10 -5.60
C LEU A 60 8.59 8.55 -4.87
N GLU A 61 8.77 9.85 -4.70
CA GLU A 61 9.94 10.36 -4.00
C GLU A 61 9.96 9.91 -2.55
N GLU A 62 8.81 9.95 -1.90
CA GLU A 62 8.70 9.49 -0.52
C GLU A 62 8.95 7.99 -0.42
N LEU A 63 8.47 7.25 -1.40
CA LEU A 63 8.71 5.80 -1.43
C LEU A 63 10.19 5.49 -1.57
N LEU A 64 10.90 6.26 -2.41
CA LEU A 64 12.34 6.09 -2.56
C LEU A 64 13.08 6.41 -1.27
N ASP A 65 12.69 7.49 -0.60
CA ASP A 65 13.30 7.85 0.67
C ASP A 65 13.09 6.73 1.70
N LEU A 66 11.87 6.19 1.74
CA LEU A 66 11.57 5.09 2.65
C LEU A 66 12.42 3.87 2.33
N SER A 67 12.58 3.56 1.05
CA SER A 67 13.40 2.44 0.63
C SER A 67 14.84 2.58 1.11
N ASN A 68 15.40 3.79 1.02
CA ASN A 68 16.76 4.04 1.48
C ASN A 68 16.86 3.87 2.99
N LEU A 69 15.87 4.35 3.72
CA LEU A 69 15.88 4.19 5.18
C LEU A 69 15.73 2.73 5.58
N ILE A 70 14.91 1.97 4.88
CA ILE A 70 14.76 0.55 5.15
C ILE A 70 16.10 -0.17 4.94
N ASN A 71 16.81 0.18 3.87
CA ASN A 71 18.11 -0.43 3.61
C ASN A 71 19.09 -0.15 4.74
N GLU A 72 19.06 1.06 5.28
CA GLU A 72 19.91 1.39 6.42
C GLU A 72 19.57 0.55 7.65
N VAL A 73 18.27 0.39 7.90
CA VAL A 73 17.83 -0.43 9.03
C VAL A 73 18.33 -1.87 8.87
N LEU A 74 18.20 -2.42 7.67
CA LEU A 74 18.60 -3.79 7.43
C LEU A 74 20.10 -3.98 7.52
N GLU A 75 20.88 -2.95 7.15
CA GLU A 75 22.34 -3.03 7.26
C GLU A 75 22.81 -3.04 8.70
N GLU A 76 22.03 -2.47 9.60
CA GLU A 76 22.39 -2.44 11.02
C GLU A 76 22.01 -3.71 11.75
N GLU A 77 21.19 -4.56 11.13
CA GLU A 77 20.82 -5.83 11.73
C GLU A 77 21.89 -6.86 11.49
#